data_6a25e682af8095a0d5d59ceb949265a3
#
_entry.id   6a25e682af8095a0d5d59ceb949265a3
#
_cell.length_a   1.000
_cell.length_b   1.000
_cell.length_c   1.000
_cell.angle_alpha   90.00
_cell.angle_beta   90.00
_cell.angle_gamma   90.00
#
_symmetry.space_group_name_H-M   'P 1'
#
loop_
_entity.id
_entity.type
_entity.pdbx_description
1 polymer ?
#
loop_
_entity_poly.entity_id
_entity_poly.type
_entity_poly.pdbx_seq_one_letter_code
_entity_poly.pdbx_strand_id
1 'polypeptide(L)'
;MNLEYTPYFLPIIVSTLILFSLGIYSFRLRNKVEIAGLFALQNLAMGVWTLCYALELSSPTLEGKILWAKMKYLGATTGPVLWLVFSLHYTNHKDWLTMPLKMLLGFFILFTVGVVFTNESHHWYWTKIFTLPGFPETQSEHGFYFWVYAVGIYSLILASVVIYINYYRTVPVYFRRQSILLVFGTFLPLGIRVLEDFVGWDPFPKVDNVILFLLLSALLYAIALFRFSALEIVPIAHSLVVQNINSGIIVVDMLGRVVELNPFVQKLLGSENRTFIGKSLEEILGQGPKIKYSPHMTEQIEEEISVVSNDRSSYFIVQVAPIRSERKNLIGHVISFVDITERKYAEMELERLARTDVLTGVTNRRHFFELAEAQFALAQRYDRELTILMLDVDNFKSINDRHGHLAGDLVLQFVAQECQRHMRNTDIFARYGGEE
;
A
#
# COMPACT_ATOMS: atom_id res chain seq x y z
N MET A 1 -36.64 12.25 35.38
CA MET A 1 -36.42 10.81 35.23
C MET A 1 -35.63 10.37 36.46
N ASN A 2 -36.26 9.67 37.41
CA ASN A 2 -35.52 9.13 38.55
C ASN A 2 -34.81 7.87 38.04
N LEU A 3 -33.47 7.85 38.10
CA LEU A 3 -32.68 6.69 37.71
C LEU A 3 -32.28 5.92 38.99
N GLU A 4 -32.39 4.59 38.92
CA GLU A 4 -31.93 3.73 40.01
C GLU A 4 -30.51 3.26 39.75
N TYR A 5 -29.64 3.34 40.79
CA TYR A 5 -28.27 2.90 40.69
C TYR A 5 -28.17 1.37 40.72
N THR A 6 -27.43 0.80 39.74
CA THR A 6 -27.05 -0.60 39.76
C THR A 6 -25.51 -0.72 39.71
N PRO A 7 -24.88 -1.73 40.33
CA PRO A 7 -23.42 -1.91 40.30
C PRO A 7 -22.83 -2.03 38.90
N TYR A 8 -23.62 -2.50 37.93
CA TYR A 8 -23.22 -2.70 36.53
C TYR A 8 -23.23 -1.41 35.72
N PHE A 9 -23.85 -0.34 36.22
CA PHE A 9 -23.96 0.93 35.52
C PHE A 9 -22.58 1.55 35.25
N LEU A 10 -21.66 1.52 36.21
CA LEU A 10 -20.35 2.17 36.11
C LEU A 10 -19.48 1.54 34.99
N PRO A 11 -19.28 0.20 34.90
CA PRO A 11 -18.53 -0.40 33.80
C PRO A 11 -19.10 -0.08 32.42
N ILE A 12 -20.44 -0.06 32.29
CA ILE A 12 -21.11 0.21 31.01
C ILE A 12 -20.94 1.68 30.59
N ILE A 13 -21.04 2.63 31.52
CA ILE A 13 -20.80 4.05 31.25
C ILE A 13 -19.34 4.30 30.88
N VAL A 14 -18.38 3.64 31.53
CA VAL A 14 -16.97 3.72 31.16
C VAL A 14 -16.77 3.22 29.71
N SER A 15 -17.37 2.08 29.35
CA SER A 15 -17.37 1.56 27.98
C SER A 15 -17.96 2.59 26.99
N THR A 16 -19.09 3.17 27.34
CA THR A 16 -19.77 4.20 26.53
C THR A 16 -18.87 5.40 26.29
N LEU A 17 -18.23 5.92 27.33
CA LEU A 17 -17.33 7.07 27.23
C LEU A 17 -16.10 6.76 26.36
N ILE A 18 -15.51 5.58 26.48
CA ILE A 18 -14.38 5.15 25.65
C ILE A 18 -14.83 5.05 24.17
N LEU A 19 -15.96 4.41 23.89
CA LEU A 19 -16.48 4.26 22.53
C LEU A 19 -16.80 5.62 21.90
N PHE A 20 -17.45 6.54 22.60
CA PHE A 20 -17.69 7.89 22.10
C PHE A 20 -16.39 8.67 21.90
N SER A 21 -15.44 8.56 22.82
CA SER A 21 -14.14 9.21 22.69
C SER A 21 -13.37 8.73 21.48
N LEU A 22 -13.33 7.40 21.24
CA LEU A 22 -12.74 6.80 20.04
C LEU A 22 -13.49 7.24 18.77
N GLY A 23 -14.82 7.27 18.83
CA GLY A 23 -15.65 7.74 17.72
C GLY A 23 -15.36 9.20 17.36
N ILE A 24 -15.36 10.10 18.34
CA ILE A 24 -15.08 11.55 18.15
C ILE A 24 -13.64 11.77 17.65
N TYR A 25 -12.67 11.09 18.26
CA TYR A 25 -11.27 11.19 17.83
C TYR A 25 -11.10 10.76 16.38
N SER A 26 -11.64 9.60 16.03
CA SER A 26 -11.55 9.05 14.67
C SER A 26 -12.30 9.92 13.65
N PHE A 27 -13.43 10.52 14.06
CA PHE A 27 -14.17 11.45 13.20
C PHE A 27 -13.37 12.71 12.84
N ARG A 28 -12.53 13.21 13.76
CA ARG A 28 -11.61 14.32 13.44
C ARG A 28 -10.57 13.95 12.40
N LEU A 29 -10.22 12.66 12.30
CA LEU A 29 -9.25 12.16 11.33
C LEU A 29 -9.85 11.83 9.95
N ARG A 30 -11.19 11.87 9.78
CA ARG A 30 -11.88 11.41 8.55
C ARG A 30 -11.42 12.09 7.26
N ASN A 31 -10.96 13.35 7.34
CA ASN A 31 -10.48 14.08 6.17
C ASN A 31 -9.04 13.71 5.78
N LYS A 32 -8.29 13.04 6.68
CA LYS A 32 -6.92 12.57 6.45
C LYS A 32 -6.87 11.09 6.11
N VAL A 33 -7.82 10.32 6.64
CA VAL A 33 -7.85 8.85 6.53
C VAL A 33 -9.27 8.40 6.19
N GLU A 34 -9.46 7.86 5.00
CA GLU A 34 -10.79 7.46 4.47
C GLU A 34 -11.54 6.52 5.43
N ILE A 35 -10.84 5.54 5.99
CA ILE A 35 -11.44 4.53 6.88
C ILE A 35 -11.77 5.08 8.28
N ALA A 36 -11.20 6.21 8.68
CA ALA A 36 -11.42 6.79 10.01
C ALA A 36 -12.89 7.19 10.22
N GLY A 37 -13.56 7.64 9.17
CA GLY A 37 -14.99 7.95 9.20
C GLY A 37 -15.87 6.74 9.51
N LEU A 38 -15.58 5.59 8.89
CA LEU A 38 -16.29 4.33 9.14
C LEU A 38 -16.06 3.81 10.55
N PHE A 39 -14.79 3.85 11.01
CA PHE A 39 -14.45 3.47 12.39
C PHE A 39 -15.12 4.37 13.41
N ALA A 40 -15.22 5.68 13.13
CA ALA A 40 -15.94 6.63 13.96
C ALA A 40 -17.43 6.29 14.08
N LEU A 41 -18.10 6.09 12.95
CA LEU A 41 -19.53 5.74 12.91
C LEU A 41 -19.82 4.43 13.65
N GLN A 42 -18.96 3.43 13.46
CA GLN A 42 -19.08 2.15 14.15
C GLN A 42 -18.98 2.30 15.68
N ASN A 43 -17.97 3.04 16.19
CA ASN A 43 -17.81 3.26 17.62
C ASN A 43 -18.94 4.12 18.21
N LEU A 44 -19.43 5.10 17.46
CA LEU A 44 -20.61 5.89 17.87
C LEU A 44 -21.88 5.02 17.96
N ALA A 45 -22.10 4.11 17.01
CA ALA A 45 -23.21 3.17 17.05
C ALA A 45 -23.13 2.23 18.26
N MET A 46 -21.94 1.69 18.56
CA MET A 46 -21.70 0.89 19.76
C MET A 46 -21.89 1.71 21.05
N GLY A 47 -21.44 2.97 21.06
CA GLY A 47 -21.68 3.90 22.16
C GLY A 47 -23.17 4.16 22.41
N VAL A 48 -23.97 4.30 21.35
CA VAL A 48 -25.43 4.40 21.47
C VAL A 48 -26.03 3.13 22.06
N TRP A 49 -25.58 1.95 21.61
CA TRP A 49 -26.02 0.68 22.17
C TRP A 49 -25.75 0.59 23.68
N THR A 50 -24.49 0.80 24.10
CA THR A 50 -24.10 0.72 25.53
C THR A 50 -24.79 1.76 26.38
N LEU A 51 -24.97 3.01 25.87
CA LEU A 51 -25.68 4.07 26.56
C LEU A 51 -27.15 3.71 26.80
N CYS A 52 -27.83 3.25 25.75
CA CYS A 52 -29.25 2.87 25.87
C CYS A 52 -29.42 1.68 26.84
N TYR A 53 -28.48 0.75 26.85
CA TYR A 53 -28.50 -0.35 27.81
C TYR A 53 -28.28 0.12 29.26
N ALA A 54 -27.37 1.04 29.50
CA ALA A 54 -27.19 1.64 30.83
C ALA A 54 -28.46 2.35 31.32
N LEU A 55 -29.17 3.04 30.40
CA LEU A 55 -30.44 3.72 30.72
C LEU A 55 -31.59 2.73 30.91
N GLU A 56 -31.60 1.60 30.19
CA GLU A 56 -32.53 0.49 30.41
C GLU A 56 -32.39 -0.08 31.83
N LEU A 57 -31.15 -0.40 32.25
CA LEU A 57 -30.86 -0.93 33.60
C LEU A 57 -31.26 0.03 34.71
N SER A 58 -31.11 1.33 34.47
CA SER A 58 -31.38 2.37 35.47
C SER A 58 -32.83 2.89 35.46
N SER A 59 -33.65 2.46 34.51
CA SER A 59 -35.07 2.88 34.43
C SER A 59 -35.93 2.18 35.48
N PRO A 60 -36.72 2.89 36.31
CA PRO A 60 -37.53 2.31 37.38
C PRO A 60 -38.85 1.67 36.85
N THR A 61 -39.31 2.08 35.67
CA THR A 61 -40.58 1.65 35.12
C THR A 61 -40.39 0.70 33.93
N LEU A 62 -41.31 -0.28 33.77
CA LEU A 62 -41.28 -1.21 32.65
C LEU A 62 -41.37 -0.46 31.31
N GLU A 63 -42.17 0.58 31.19
CA GLU A 63 -42.31 1.37 29.97
C GLU A 63 -40.98 2.06 29.61
N GLY A 64 -40.29 2.64 30.61
CA GLY A 64 -38.98 3.24 30.42
C GLY A 64 -37.92 2.22 29.98
N LYS A 65 -37.93 1.04 30.59
CA LYS A 65 -37.07 -0.10 30.20
C LYS A 65 -37.33 -0.54 28.76
N ILE A 66 -38.61 -0.73 28.37
CA ILE A 66 -38.98 -1.09 27.00
C ILE A 66 -38.52 -0.02 25.98
N LEU A 67 -38.69 1.25 26.32
CA LEU A 67 -38.21 2.35 25.44
C LEU A 67 -36.73 2.21 25.17
N TRP A 68 -35.91 2.11 26.22
CA TRP A 68 -34.46 2.00 26.08
C TRP A 68 -34.03 0.66 25.44
N ALA A 69 -34.75 -0.43 25.74
CA ALA A 69 -34.57 -1.72 25.08
C ALA A 69 -34.79 -1.64 23.56
N LYS A 70 -35.73 -0.81 23.07
CA LYS A 70 -35.93 -0.56 21.64
C LYS A 70 -34.83 0.33 21.08
N MET A 71 -34.51 1.44 21.77
CA MET A 71 -33.49 2.40 21.34
C MET A 71 -32.11 1.75 21.19
N LYS A 72 -31.74 0.77 22.02
CA LYS A 72 -30.44 0.07 21.90
C LYS A 72 -30.25 -0.62 20.55
N TYR A 73 -31.34 -1.05 19.86
CA TYR A 73 -31.24 -1.70 18.54
C TYR A 73 -30.81 -0.76 17.42
N LEU A 74 -30.89 0.55 17.59
CA LEU A 74 -30.26 1.49 16.66
C LEU A 74 -28.75 1.25 16.57
N GLY A 75 -28.10 1.06 17.71
CA GLY A 75 -26.67 0.78 17.78
C GLY A 75 -26.34 -0.69 17.53
N ALA A 76 -27.06 -1.60 18.18
CA ALA A 76 -26.82 -3.06 18.10
C ALA A 76 -26.95 -3.63 16.69
N THR A 77 -27.82 -3.07 15.85
CA THR A 77 -27.96 -3.48 14.45
C THR A 77 -26.98 -2.78 13.53
N THR A 78 -26.78 -1.46 13.71
CA THR A 78 -25.93 -0.64 12.83
C THR A 78 -24.45 -0.94 13.03
N GLY A 79 -24.02 -1.18 14.28
CA GLY A 79 -22.61 -1.39 14.59
C GLY A 79 -21.95 -2.57 13.87
N PRO A 80 -22.49 -3.80 13.94
CA PRO A 80 -21.95 -4.95 13.22
C PRO A 80 -21.93 -4.76 11.70
N VAL A 81 -22.93 -4.09 11.12
CA VAL A 81 -22.95 -3.75 9.70
C VAL A 81 -21.81 -2.81 9.35
N LEU A 82 -21.64 -1.72 10.10
CA LEU A 82 -20.54 -0.77 9.90
C LEU A 82 -19.18 -1.43 10.13
N TRP A 83 -19.09 -2.40 11.06
CA TRP A 83 -17.88 -3.16 11.30
C TRP A 83 -17.47 -4.01 10.11
N LEU A 84 -18.42 -4.69 9.46
CA LEU A 84 -18.14 -5.42 8.22
C LEU A 84 -17.68 -4.47 7.11
N VAL A 85 -18.36 -3.33 6.93
CA VAL A 85 -17.97 -2.32 5.95
C VAL A 85 -16.56 -1.79 6.26
N PHE A 86 -16.25 -1.49 7.51
CA PHE A 86 -14.91 -1.10 7.95
C PHE A 86 -13.88 -2.19 7.66
N SER A 87 -14.18 -3.45 7.97
CA SER A 87 -13.28 -4.59 7.74
C SER A 87 -12.91 -4.73 6.26
N LEU A 88 -13.87 -4.59 5.36
CA LEU A 88 -13.65 -4.64 3.91
C LEU A 88 -12.77 -3.47 3.41
N HIS A 89 -12.99 -2.26 3.91
CA HIS A 89 -12.16 -1.12 3.55
C HIS A 89 -10.75 -1.24 4.14
N TYR A 90 -10.64 -1.64 5.41
CA TYR A 90 -9.35 -1.79 6.09
C TYR A 90 -8.44 -2.83 5.42
N THR A 91 -9.02 -3.92 4.92
CA THR A 91 -8.29 -5.00 4.24
C THR A 91 -8.17 -4.82 2.73
N ASN A 92 -8.57 -3.65 2.20
CA ASN A 92 -8.53 -3.30 0.76
C ASN A 92 -9.43 -4.17 -0.14
N HIS A 93 -10.55 -4.68 0.42
CA HIS A 93 -11.57 -5.43 -0.33
C HIS A 93 -12.85 -4.62 -0.55
N LYS A 94 -12.74 -3.29 -0.67
CA LYS A 94 -13.89 -2.38 -0.87
C LYS A 94 -14.73 -2.71 -2.11
N ASP A 95 -14.13 -3.33 -3.12
CA ASP A 95 -14.83 -3.73 -4.35
C ASP A 95 -15.89 -4.80 -4.12
N TRP A 96 -15.81 -5.55 -3.01
CA TRP A 96 -16.85 -6.51 -2.62
C TRP A 96 -18.14 -5.81 -2.15
N LEU A 97 -18.04 -4.52 -1.76
CA LEU A 97 -19.20 -3.69 -1.39
C LEU A 97 -19.97 -3.21 -2.63
N THR A 98 -20.56 -4.15 -3.36
CA THR A 98 -21.42 -3.87 -4.50
C THR A 98 -22.68 -3.09 -4.09
N MET A 99 -23.31 -2.40 -5.03
CA MET A 99 -24.55 -1.64 -4.75
C MET A 99 -25.69 -2.53 -4.19
N PRO A 100 -25.94 -3.75 -4.71
CA PRO A 100 -26.91 -4.66 -4.11
C PRO A 100 -26.60 -5.01 -2.65
N LEU A 101 -25.32 -5.28 -2.31
CA LEU A 101 -24.93 -5.58 -0.94
C LEU A 101 -25.16 -4.39 0.00
N LYS A 102 -24.82 -3.16 -0.43
CA LYS A 102 -25.09 -1.94 0.34
C LYS A 102 -26.58 -1.75 0.60
N MET A 103 -27.41 -1.98 -0.42
CA MET A 103 -28.87 -1.91 -0.28
C MET A 103 -29.39 -2.99 0.67
N LEU A 104 -28.89 -4.22 0.58
CA LEU A 104 -29.27 -5.30 1.49
C LEU A 104 -28.91 -4.98 2.95
N LEU A 105 -27.69 -4.50 3.20
CA LEU A 105 -27.25 -4.09 4.54
C LEU A 105 -28.07 -2.91 5.09
N GLY A 106 -28.36 -1.91 4.26
CA GLY A 106 -29.22 -0.79 4.63
C GLY A 106 -30.65 -1.24 4.93
N PHE A 107 -31.21 -2.12 4.08
CA PHE A 107 -32.53 -2.71 4.31
C PHE A 107 -32.59 -3.52 5.61
N PHE A 108 -31.54 -4.33 5.89
CA PHE A 108 -31.45 -5.10 7.12
C PHE A 108 -31.53 -4.20 8.37
N ILE A 109 -30.81 -3.06 8.37
CA ILE A 109 -30.88 -2.10 9.48
C ILE A 109 -32.28 -1.52 9.60
N LEU A 110 -32.82 -0.94 8.53
CA LEU A 110 -34.10 -0.25 8.55
C LEU A 110 -35.25 -1.20 8.91
N PHE A 111 -35.26 -2.40 8.33
CA PHE A 111 -36.28 -3.38 8.59
C PHE A 111 -36.25 -3.89 10.04
N THR A 112 -35.03 -4.20 10.57
CA THR A 112 -34.90 -4.65 11.96
C THR A 112 -35.36 -3.59 12.94
N VAL A 113 -34.90 -2.33 12.74
CA VAL A 113 -35.33 -1.21 13.59
C VAL A 113 -36.84 -1.04 13.49
N GLY A 114 -37.41 -1.07 12.28
CA GLY A 114 -38.88 -1.03 12.07
C GLY A 114 -39.62 -2.10 12.84
N VAL A 115 -39.21 -3.37 12.72
CA VAL A 115 -39.81 -4.51 13.42
C VAL A 115 -39.73 -4.34 14.95
N VAL A 116 -38.60 -3.89 15.48
CA VAL A 116 -38.42 -3.66 16.92
C VAL A 116 -39.34 -2.54 17.44
N PHE A 117 -39.44 -1.43 16.71
CA PHE A 117 -40.25 -0.28 17.13
C PHE A 117 -41.76 -0.53 17.01
N THR A 118 -42.21 -1.39 16.08
CA THR A 118 -43.60 -1.73 15.85
C THR A 118 -43.99 -3.08 16.49
N ASN A 119 -43.17 -3.66 17.37
CA ASN A 119 -43.33 -4.97 17.93
C ASN A 119 -44.69 -5.23 18.63
N GLU A 120 -45.27 -4.18 19.22
CA GLU A 120 -46.57 -4.30 19.88
C GLU A 120 -47.70 -4.71 18.94
N SER A 121 -47.59 -4.47 17.64
CA SER A 121 -48.63 -4.81 16.66
C SER A 121 -48.55 -6.24 16.14
N HIS A 122 -47.35 -6.86 16.17
CA HIS A 122 -47.12 -8.16 15.52
C HIS A 122 -46.35 -9.17 16.35
N HIS A 123 -45.67 -8.78 17.42
CA HIS A 123 -44.91 -9.65 18.33
C HIS A 123 -43.83 -10.52 17.63
N TRP A 124 -43.26 -10.04 16.49
CA TRP A 124 -42.27 -10.80 15.72
C TRP A 124 -40.92 -10.86 16.38
N TYR A 125 -40.51 -9.80 17.11
CA TYR A 125 -39.22 -9.73 17.75
C TYR A 125 -39.28 -10.28 19.19
N TRP A 126 -40.21 -9.76 19.99
CA TRP A 126 -40.51 -10.23 21.33
C TRP A 126 -41.98 -10.65 21.40
N THR A 127 -42.24 -11.86 21.89
CA THR A 127 -43.59 -12.31 22.20
C THR A 127 -44.08 -11.76 23.51
N LYS A 128 -43.16 -11.64 24.50
CA LYS A 128 -43.39 -10.98 25.79
C LYS A 128 -42.16 -10.25 26.28
N ILE A 129 -42.34 -9.15 27.01
CA ILE A 129 -41.29 -8.42 27.73
C ILE A 129 -41.80 -8.25 29.18
N PHE A 130 -40.96 -8.58 30.16
CA PHE A 130 -41.31 -8.50 31.57
C PHE A 130 -40.09 -8.25 32.41
N THR A 131 -40.27 -7.88 33.69
CA THR A 131 -39.19 -7.72 34.67
C THR A 131 -39.25 -8.81 35.70
N LEU A 132 -38.10 -9.34 36.11
CA LEU A 132 -37.97 -10.29 37.20
C LEU A 132 -37.39 -9.58 38.45
N PRO A 133 -37.93 -9.90 39.66
CA PRO A 133 -37.35 -9.37 40.90
C PRO A 133 -35.87 -9.75 41.01
N GLY A 134 -35.01 -8.73 41.25
CA GLY A 134 -33.58 -8.91 41.41
C GLY A 134 -32.78 -8.91 40.09
N PHE A 135 -33.46 -8.76 38.95
CA PHE A 135 -32.81 -8.56 37.64
C PHE A 135 -33.02 -7.11 37.17
N PRO A 136 -31.98 -6.33 36.97
CA PRO A 136 -32.11 -4.95 36.51
C PRO A 136 -32.48 -4.84 35.03
N GLU A 137 -32.16 -5.86 34.24
CA GLU A 137 -32.50 -5.98 32.83
C GLU A 137 -33.91 -6.47 32.56
N THR A 138 -34.50 -6.05 31.43
CA THR A 138 -35.74 -6.64 30.95
C THR A 138 -35.50 -8.06 30.48
N GLN A 139 -36.38 -8.96 30.86
CA GLN A 139 -36.45 -10.34 30.35
C GLN A 139 -37.45 -10.40 29.19
N SER A 140 -37.16 -11.22 28.20
CA SER A 140 -38.04 -11.35 27.03
C SER A 140 -38.11 -12.77 26.51
N GLU A 141 -39.28 -13.14 26.04
CA GLU A 141 -39.45 -14.31 25.20
C GLU A 141 -39.30 -13.91 23.74
N HIS A 142 -38.48 -14.64 22.98
CA HIS A 142 -38.12 -14.26 21.63
C HIS A 142 -39.17 -14.71 20.60
N GLY A 143 -39.53 -13.81 19.68
CA GLY A 143 -40.30 -14.11 18.48
C GLY A 143 -39.45 -14.68 17.35
N PHE A 144 -40.08 -15.09 16.25
CA PHE A 144 -39.36 -15.73 15.14
C PHE A 144 -38.30 -14.80 14.48
N TYR A 145 -38.56 -13.50 14.37
CA TYR A 145 -37.66 -12.55 13.73
C TYR A 145 -36.39 -12.33 14.55
N PHE A 146 -36.43 -12.49 15.87
CA PHE A 146 -35.22 -12.46 16.70
C PHE A 146 -34.16 -13.45 16.19
N TRP A 147 -34.55 -14.66 15.81
CA TRP A 147 -33.61 -15.64 15.29
C TRP A 147 -33.06 -15.28 13.92
N VAL A 148 -33.88 -14.67 13.04
CA VAL A 148 -33.42 -14.14 11.75
C VAL A 148 -32.38 -13.04 11.97
N TYR A 149 -32.67 -12.13 12.90
CA TYR A 149 -31.73 -11.07 13.29
C TYR A 149 -30.43 -11.64 13.86
N ALA A 150 -30.49 -12.59 14.79
CA ALA A 150 -29.34 -13.22 15.41
C ALA A 150 -28.44 -13.89 14.37
N VAL A 151 -28.99 -14.69 13.46
CA VAL A 151 -28.28 -15.32 12.35
C VAL A 151 -27.63 -14.25 11.48
N GLY A 152 -28.33 -13.17 11.16
CA GLY A 152 -27.81 -12.05 10.37
C GLY A 152 -26.60 -11.40 11.04
N ILE A 153 -26.73 -11.01 12.31
CA ILE A 153 -25.63 -10.36 13.05
C ILE A 153 -24.41 -11.27 13.21
N TYR A 154 -24.62 -12.54 13.58
CA TYR A 154 -23.52 -13.49 13.73
C TYR A 154 -22.81 -13.77 12.41
N SER A 155 -23.55 -13.81 11.30
CA SER A 155 -22.98 -13.95 9.96
C SER A 155 -22.10 -12.76 9.57
N LEU A 156 -22.51 -11.51 9.87
CA LEU A 156 -21.73 -10.29 9.63
C LEU A 156 -20.43 -10.26 10.44
N ILE A 157 -20.51 -10.64 11.73
CA ILE A 157 -19.35 -10.68 12.61
C ILE A 157 -18.38 -11.78 12.16
N LEU A 158 -18.89 -12.98 11.86
CA LEU A 158 -18.07 -14.10 11.38
C LEU A 158 -17.38 -13.77 10.05
N ALA A 159 -18.10 -13.14 9.12
CA ALA A 159 -17.51 -12.66 7.86
C ALA A 159 -16.34 -11.68 8.12
N SER A 160 -16.52 -10.74 9.05
CA SER A 160 -15.45 -9.81 9.44
C SER A 160 -14.22 -10.53 10.01
N VAL A 161 -14.43 -11.54 10.88
CA VAL A 161 -13.34 -12.36 11.45
C VAL A 161 -12.60 -13.11 10.35
N VAL A 162 -13.31 -13.74 9.41
CA VAL A 162 -12.69 -14.46 8.28
C VAL A 162 -11.86 -13.51 7.41
N ILE A 163 -12.38 -12.31 7.12
CA ILE A 163 -11.66 -11.28 6.37
C ILE A 163 -10.35 -10.91 7.08
N TYR A 164 -10.37 -10.66 8.39
CA TYR A 164 -9.17 -10.33 9.16
C TYR A 164 -8.17 -11.49 9.25
N ILE A 165 -8.63 -12.74 9.38
CA ILE A 165 -7.75 -13.92 9.39
C ILE A 165 -7.03 -14.06 8.05
N ASN A 166 -7.73 -13.87 6.93
CA ASN A 166 -7.12 -13.90 5.61
C ASN A 166 -6.12 -12.75 5.44
N TYR A 167 -6.47 -11.54 5.87
CA TYR A 167 -5.58 -10.39 5.85
C TYR A 167 -4.32 -10.62 6.69
N TYR A 168 -4.44 -11.21 7.89
CA TYR A 168 -3.30 -11.55 8.74
C TYR A 168 -2.27 -12.45 8.05
N ARG A 169 -2.74 -13.37 7.18
CA ARG A 169 -1.86 -14.30 6.43
C ARG A 169 -1.07 -13.61 5.34
N THR A 170 -1.59 -12.54 4.78
CA THR A 170 -1.03 -11.81 3.62
C THR A 170 -0.27 -10.55 4.01
N VAL A 171 -0.57 -9.96 5.16
CA VAL A 171 0.00 -8.68 5.58
C VAL A 171 1.45 -8.85 6.09
N PRO A 172 2.35 -7.87 5.85
CA PRO A 172 3.69 -7.85 6.41
C PRO A 172 3.72 -7.98 7.94
N VAL A 173 4.80 -8.57 8.48
CA VAL A 173 4.94 -8.90 9.91
C VAL A 173 4.70 -7.69 10.83
N TYR A 174 5.10 -6.50 10.38
CA TYR A 174 4.91 -5.25 11.13
C TYR A 174 3.44 -4.97 11.46
N PHE A 175 2.52 -5.26 10.51
CA PHE A 175 1.08 -4.99 10.68
C PHE A 175 0.28 -6.13 11.33
N ARG A 176 0.90 -7.30 11.56
CA ARG A 176 0.21 -8.46 12.14
C ARG A 176 -0.30 -8.19 13.55
N ARG A 177 0.44 -7.41 14.37
CA ARG A 177 0.05 -7.11 15.75
C ARG A 177 -1.26 -6.32 15.82
N GLN A 178 -1.44 -5.32 14.97
CA GLN A 178 -2.71 -4.58 14.91
C GLN A 178 -3.85 -5.45 14.38
N SER A 179 -3.61 -6.29 13.36
CA SER A 179 -4.62 -7.24 12.85
C SER A 179 -5.08 -8.21 13.94
N ILE A 180 -4.16 -8.74 14.76
CA ILE A 180 -4.50 -9.61 15.90
C ILE A 180 -5.43 -8.88 16.88
N LEU A 181 -5.13 -7.64 17.24
CA LEU A 181 -5.97 -6.87 18.17
C LEU A 181 -7.38 -6.62 17.61
N LEU A 182 -7.50 -6.35 16.30
CA LEU A 182 -8.79 -6.18 15.65
C LEU A 182 -9.58 -7.51 15.61
N VAL A 183 -8.91 -8.65 15.33
CA VAL A 183 -9.54 -9.98 15.39
C VAL A 183 -10.05 -10.28 16.79
N PHE A 184 -9.19 -10.15 17.80
CA PHE A 184 -9.58 -10.44 19.17
C PHE A 184 -10.69 -9.51 19.67
N GLY A 185 -10.59 -8.19 19.40
CA GLY A 185 -11.63 -7.24 19.76
C GLY A 185 -12.97 -7.54 19.11
N THR A 186 -12.98 -8.06 17.87
CA THR A 186 -14.20 -8.46 17.17
C THR A 186 -14.75 -9.79 17.70
N PHE A 187 -13.88 -10.74 18.02
CA PHE A 187 -14.27 -12.08 18.45
C PHE A 187 -14.80 -12.12 19.89
N LEU A 188 -14.31 -11.23 20.77
CA LEU A 188 -14.66 -11.24 22.20
C LEU A 188 -16.17 -11.20 22.46
N PRO A 189 -16.96 -10.25 21.93
CA PRO A 189 -18.40 -10.20 22.16
C PRO A 189 -19.14 -11.43 21.58
N LEU A 190 -18.67 -11.95 20.44
CA LEU A 190 -19.21 -13.16 19.84
C LEU A 190 -18.87 -14.40 20.67
N GLY A 191 -17.62 -14.51 21.10
CA GLY A 191 -17.13 -15.65 21.85
C GLY A 191 -17.84 -15.82 23.19
N ILE A 192 -18.09 -14.69 23.91
CA ILE A 192 -18.82 -14.74 25.17
C ILE A 192 -20.26 -15.22 24.98
N ARG A 193 -20.91 -14.74 23.91
CA ARG A 193 -22.29 -15.15 23.60
C ARG A 193 -22.39 -16.63 23.26
N VAL A 194 -21.42 -17.16 22.50
CA VAL A 194 -21.35 -18.60 22.22
C VAL A 194 -21.11 -19.40 23.49
N LEU A 195 -20.27 -18.94 24.40
CA LEU A 195 -20.03 -19.60 25.69
C LEU A 195 -21.29 -19.61 26.56
N GLU A 196 -22.06 -18.53 26.59
CA GLU A 196 -23.33 -18.45 27.27
C GLU A 196 -24.37 -19.46 26.70
N ASP A 197 -24.59 -19.40 25.38
CA ASP A 197 -25.67 -20.14 24.72
C ASP A 197 -25.36 -21.64 24.62
N PHE A 198 -24.10 -22.04 24.43
CA PHE A 198 -23.73 -23.45 24.18
C PHE A 198 -23.06 -24.16 25.36
N VAL A 199 -22.32 -23.42 26.21
CA VAL A 199 -21.57 -23.98 27.32
C VAL A 199 -22.28 -23.72 28.66
N GLY A 200 -23.20 -22.74 28.68
CA GLY A 200 -23.92 -22.31 29.89
C GLY A 200 -23.00 -21.52 30.84
N TRP A 201 -21.87 -20.99 30.33
CA TRP A 201 -20.96 -20.17 31.13
C TRP A 201 -21.45 -18.72 31.13
N ASP A 202 -22.06 -18.31 32.23
CA ASP A 202 -22.61 -16.97 32.41
C ASP A 202 -21.96 -16.32 33.65
N PRO A 203 -20.89 -15.52 33.46
CA PRO A 203 -20.17 -14.90 34.58
C PRO A 203 -20.98 -13.83 35.31
N PHE A 204 -21.94 -13.19 34.63
CA PHE A 204 -22.77 -12.12 35.21
C PHE A 204 -24.24 -12.33 34.86
N PRO A 205 -24.93 -13.29 35.49
CA PRO A 205 -26.25 -13.77 35.06
C PRO A 205 -27.41 -12.76 35.16
N LYS A 206 -27.13 -11.55 35.63
CA LYS A 206 -28.13 -10.47 35.78
C LYS A 206 -28.04 -9.39 34.71
N VAL A 207 -27.09 -9.47 33.79
CA VAL A 207 -26.83 -8.45 32.76
C VAL A 207 -26.33 -9.10 31.49
N ASP A 208 -26.50 -8.45 30.36
CA ASP A 208 -25.94 -8.89 29.07
C ASP A 208 -24.40 -8.80 29.09
N ASN A 209 -23.74 -9.95 29.17
CA ASN A 209 -22.28 -10.03 29.21
C ASN A 209 -21.63 -9.49 27.94
N VAL A 210 -22.28 -9.60 26.78
CA VAL A 210 -21.78 -9.04 25.51
C VAL A 210 -21.42 -7.56 25.67
N ILE A 211 -22.26 -6.80 26.37
CA ILE A 211 -22.07 -5.36 26.58
C ILE A 211 -20.89 -5.07 27.52
N LEU A 212 -20.69 -5.89 28.56
CA LEU A 212 -19.54 -5.76 29.44
C LEU A 212 -18.23 -6.08 28.70
N PHE A 213 -18.23 -7.08 27.83
CA PHE A 213 -17.05 -7.44 27.02
C PHE A 213 -16.77 -6.43 25.88
N LEU A 214 -17.75 -5.58 25.49
CA LEU A 214 -17.49 -4.45 24.60
C LEU A 214 -16.48 -3.43 25.21
N LEU A 215 -16.40 -3.32 26.55
CA LEU A 215 -15.37 -2.50 27.20
C LEU A 215 -13.97 -3.02 26.83
N LEU A 216 -13.77 -4.35 26.92
CA LEU A 216 -12.48 -4.95 26.60
C LEU A 216 -12.17 -4.81 25.09
N SER A 217 -13.17 -4.99 24.22
CA SER A 217 -13.04 -4.73 22.79
C SER A 217 -12.68 -3.28 22.49
N ALA A 218 -13.31 -2.32 23.16
CA ALA A 218 -13.00 -0.90 23.02
C ALA A 218 -11.56 -0.56 23.45
N LEU A 219 -11.05 -1.20 24.51
CA LEU A 219 -9.67 -1.06 24.94
C LEU A 219 -8.68 -1.66 23.91
N LEU A 220 -8.99 -2.83 23.35
CA LEU A 220 -8.18 -3.43 22.28
C LEU A 220 -8.14 -2.55 21.03
N TYR A 221 -9.26 -1.96 20.63
CA TYR A 221 -9.32 -1.00 19.53
C TYR A 221 -8.54 0.28 19.83
N ALA A 222 -8.60 0.78 21.07
CA ALA A 222 -7.80 1.91 21.50
C ALA A 222 -6.29 1.61 21.42
N ILE A 223 -5.85 0.43 21.87
CA ILE A 223 -4.46 -0.02 21.76
C ILE A 223 -4.05 -0.14 20.28
N ALA A 224 -4.89 -0.75 19.43
CA ALA A 224 -4.63 -0.86 18.00
C ALA A 224 -4.47 0.53 17.36
N LEU A 225 -5.33 1.48 17.72
CA LEU A 225 -5.31 2.83 17.18
C LEU A 225 -4.11 3.65 17.66
N PHE A 226 -3.88 3.71 18.99
CA PHE A 226 -2.89 4.63 19.57
C PHE A 226 -1.48 4.05 19.64
N ARG A 227 -1.36 2.72 19.84
CA ARG A 227 -0.04 2.06 19.98
C ARG A 227 0.52 1.54 18.68
N PHE A 228 -0.36 1.15 17.74
CA PHE A 228 0.01 0.52 16.47
C PHE A 228 -0.49 1.31 15.25
N SER A 229 -0.98 2.53 15.45
CA SER A 229 -1.36 3.46 14.37
C SER A 229 -2.31 2.83 13.32
N ALA A 230 -3.31 2.06 13.77
CA ALA A 230 -4.18 1.28 12.90
C ALA A 230 -4.98 2.13 11.86
N LEU A 231 -5.11 3.43 12.08
CA LEU A 231 -5.74 4.38 11.14
C LEU A 231 -4.72 5.19 10.33
N GLU A 232 -3.42 4.98 10.48
CA GLU A 232 -2.45 5.68 9.65
C GLU A 232 -2.43 5.09 8.24
N ILE A 233 -2.23 5.96 7.25
CA ILE A 233 -2.20 5.61 5.81
C ILE A 233 -0.98 4.73 5.46
N VAL A 234 0.02 4.66 6.33
CA VAL A 234 1.32 4.02 6.10
C VAL A 234 1.22 2.59 5.53
N PRO A 235 0.30 1.69 5.98
CA PRO A 235 0.22 0.35 5.41
C PRO A 235 -0.15 0.31 3.93
N ILE A 236 -1.12 1.14 3.54
CA ILE A 236 -1.63 1.17 2.15
C ILE A 236 -0.69 1.98 1.26
N ALA A 237 -0.20 3.13 1.75
CA ALA A 237 0.74 3.96 1.01
C ALA A 237 2.07 3.23 0.78
N HIS A 238 2.61 2.53 1.77
CA HIS A 238 3.86 1.78 1.62
C HIS A 238 3.74 0.69 0.55
N SER A 239 2.68 -0.13 0.58
CA SER A 239 2.48 -1.18 -0.42
C SER A 239 2.21 -0.60 -1.82
N LEU A 240 1.40 0.47 -1.93
CA LEU A 240 1.12 1.13 -3.21
C LEU A 240 2.34 1.85 -3.78
N VAL A 241 3.14 2.52 -2.95
CA VAL A 241 4.38 3.17 -3.37
C VAL A 241 5.36 2.12 -3.86
N VAL A 242 5.62 1.06 -3.09
CA VAL A 242 6.54 -0.02 -3.47
C VAL A 242 6.05 -0.78 -4.73
N GLN A 243 4.72 -0.95 -4.89
CA GLN A 243 4.15 -1.63 -6.06
C GLN A 243 4.13 -0.78 -7.33
N ASN A 244 4.00 0.55 -7.23
CA ASN A 244 3.86 1.45 -8.38
C ASN A 244 5.13 2.25 -8.71
N ILE A 245 6.21 2.08 -7.96
CA ILE A 245 7.51 2.65 -8.32
C ILE A 245 8.03 1.93 -9.57
N ASN A 246 8.40 2.73 -10.60
CA ASN A 246 9.09 2.24 -11.81
C ASN A 246 10.56 1.86 -11.52
N SER A 247 10.80 1.29 -10.35
CA SER A 247 12.11 0.86 -9.88
C SER A 247 11.97 -0.49 -9.20
N GLY A 248 12.92 -1.37 -9.42
CA GLY A 248 12.98 -2.67 -8.74
C GLY A 248 13.37 -2.50 -7.29
N ILE A 249 12.70 -3.19 -6.39
CA ILE A 249 13.05 -3.23 -4.96
C ILE A 249 13.11 -4.70 -4.52
N ILE A 250 14.24 -5.06 -3.92
CA ILE A 250 14.44 -6.37 -3.26
C ILE A 250 14.90 -6.10 -1.83
N VAL A 251 14.26 -6.75 -0.86
CA VAL A 251 14.69 -6.75 0.54
C VAL A 251 15.26 -8.13 0.86
N VAL A 252 16.45 -8.15 1.46
CA VAL A 252 17.12 -9.39 1.87
C VAL A 252 17.43 -9.38 3.36
N ASP A 253 17.44 -10.57 3.96
CA ASP A 253 17.84 -10.77 5.35
C ASP A 253 19.39 -10.80 5.51
N MET A 254 19.86 -11.01 6.74
CA MET A 254 21.29 -11.12 7.07
C MET A 254 21.98 -12.35 6.46
N LEU A 255 21.23 -13.29 5.90
CA LEU A 255 21.75 -14.47 5.19
C LEU A 255 21.71 -14.27 3.67
N GLY A 256 21.33 -13.06 3.19
CA GLY A 256 21.19 -12.76 1.77
C GLY A 256 19.96 -13.41 1.13
N ARG A 257 18.97 -13.85 1.91
CA ARG A 257 17.73 -14.45 1.39
C ARG A 257 16.69 -13.37 1.16
N VAL A 258 15.98 -13.47 0.06
CA VAL A 258 14.93 -12.53 -0.29
C VAL A 258 13.74 -12.66 0.67
N VAL A 259 13.41 -11.56 1.33
CA VAL A 259 12.27 -11.40 2.24
C VAL A 259 11.08 -10.77 1.52
N GLU A 260 11.36 -9.79 0.63
CA GLU A 260 10.36 -9.06 -0.10
C GLU A 260 10.92 -8.61 -1.46
N LEU A 261 10.07 -8.55 -2.47
CA LEU A 261 10.38 -7.97 -3.78
C LEU A 261 9.12 -7.38 -4.41
N ASN A 262 9.28 -6.30 -5.18
CA ASN A 262 8.14 -5.65 -5.80
C ASN A 262 7.81 -6.25 -7.19
N PRO A 263 6.60 -5.96 -7.75
CA PRO A 263 6.18 -6.47 -9.05
C PRO A 263 7.10 -6.10 -10.21
N PHE A 264 7.80 -4.96 -10.14
CA PHE A 264 8.77 -4.55 -11.15
C PHE A 264 9.90 -5.58 -11.29
N VAL A 265 10.46 -6.05 -10.18
CA VAL A 265 11.50 -7.09 -10.17
C VAL A 265 10.95 -8.41 -10.70
N GLN A 266 9.71 -8.79 -10.36
CA GLN A 266 9.08 -10.02 -10.87
C GLN A 266 8.98 -10.01 -12.40
N LYS A 267 8.58 -8.87 -12.98
CA LYS A 267 8.52 -8.68 -14.45
C LYS A 267 9.92 -8.73 -15.07
N LEU A 268 10.90 -8.08 -14.45
CA LEU A 268 12.29 -8.06 -14.93
C LEU A 268 12.89 -9.47 -14.97
N LEU A 269 12.55 -10.32 -13.99
CA LEU A 269 13.01 -11.71 -13.91
C LEU A 269 12.20 -12.68 -14.79
N GLY A 270 11.19 -12.19 -15.53
CA GLY A 270 10.43 -12.97 -16.51
C GLY A 270 9.55 -14.07 -15.91
N SER A 271 9.17 -13.98 -14.61
CA SER A 271 8.37 -15.03 -13.97
C SER A 271 7.38 -14.48 -12.96
N GLU A 272 6.16 -14.24 -13.41
CA GLU A 272 5.05 -13.81 -12.56
C GLU A 272 4.60 -14.87 -11.53
N ASN A 273 4.95 -16.14 -11.70
CA ASN A 273 4.44 -17.27 -10.90
C ASN A 273 5.50 -17.98 -10.03
N ARG A 274 6.73 -17.49 -9.93
CA ARG A 274 7.75 -18.14 -9.10
C ARG A 274 7.85 -17.47 -7.74
N THR A 275 7.82 -18.28 -6.68
CA THR A 275 8.09 -17.81 -5.32
C THR A 275 9.59 -17.58 -5.15
N PHE A 276 10.00 -16.33 -5.11
CA PHE A 276 11.40 -15.93 -4.88
C PHE A 276 11.73 -15.73 -3.40
N ILE A 277 10.70 -15.62 -2.55
CA ILE A 277 10.85 -15.42 -1.11
C ILE A 277 11.55 -16.62 -0.49
N GLY A 278 12.60 -16.36 0.31
CA GLY A 278 13.43 -17.36 0.97
C GLY A 278 14.62 -17.87 0.17
N LYS A 279 14.69 -17.57 -1.14
CA LYS A 279 15.84 -17.91 -1.98
C LYS A 279 16.98 -16.91 -1.78
N SER A 280 18.23 -17.33 -2.09
CA SER A 280 19.36 -16.41 -2.05
C SER A 280 19.30 -15.41 -3.20
N LEU A 281 19.80 -14.20 -2.96
CA LEU A 281 19.89 -13.17 -4.02
C LEU A 281 20.71 -13.66 -5.22
N GLU A 282 21.79 -14.39 -4.97
CA GLU A 282 22.66 -14.97 -6.01
C GLU A 282 21.91 -15.98 -6.89
N GLU A 283 21.06 -16.80 -6.26
CA GLU A 283 20.24 -17.79 -7.00
C GLU A 283 19.20 -17.09 -7.91
N ILE A 284 18.67 -15.94 -7.47
CA ILE A 284 17.66 -15.19 -8.20
C ILE A 284 18.28 -14.42 -9.36
N LEU A 285 19.41 -13.75 -9.12
CA LEU A 285 20.12 -13.00 -10.16
C LEU A 285 20.86 -13.91 -11.15
N GLY A 286 21.16 -15.16 -10.78
CA GLY A 286 21.75 -16.17 -11.64
C GLY A 286 23.03 -15.69 -12.32
N GLN A 287 23.10 -15.85 -13.67
CA GLN A 287 24.21 -15.33 -14.48
C GLN A 287 24.04 -13.84 -14.86
N GLY A 288 23.10 -13.15 -14.23
CA GLY A 288 22.86 -11.70 -14.43
C GLY A 288 24.01 -10.84 -13.95
N PRO A 289 23.82 -9.50 -13.90
CA PRO A 289 24.87 -8.56 -13.55
C PRO A 289 25.39 -8.83 -12.13
N LYS A 290 26.69 -8.87 -11.97
CA LYS A 290 27.34 -9.03 -10.66
C LYS A 290 27.18 -7.73 -9.88
N ILE A 291 26.29 -7.74 -8.91
CA ILE A 291 26.11 -6.64 -7.96
C ILE A 291 27.14 -6.80 -6.85
N LYS A 292 27.84 -5.72 -6.47
CA LYS A 292 28.71 -5.70 -5.30
C LYS A 292 27.86 -5.73 -4.03
N TYR A 293 27.47 -6.92 -3.62
CA TYR A 293 26.66 -7.17 -2.43
C TYR A 293 27.37 -8.15 -1.49
N SER A 294 27.32 -7.84 -0.20
CA SER A 294 27.71 -8.76 0.87
C SER A 294 26.73 -8.62 2.04
N PRO A 295 26.27 -9.73 2.66
CA PRO A 295 25.35 -9.71 3.80
C PRO A 295 25.83 -8.89 5.01
N HIS A 296 27.14 -8.63 5.11
CA HIS A 296 27.75 -7.90 6.23
C HIS A 296 28.06 -6.44 5.92
N MET A 297 27.60 -5.91 4.77
CA MET A 297 27.81 -4.52 4.41
C MET A 297 27.13 -3.58 5.39
N THR A 298 27.87 -2.56 5.82
CA THR A 298 27.37 -1.53 6.74
C THR A 298 27.19 -0.18 6.11
N GLU A 299 27.73 0.02 4.89
CA GLU A 299 27.69 1.25 4.11
C GLU A 299 26.79 1.09 2.90
N GLN A 300 26.23 2.20 2.44
CA GLN A 300 25.47 2.25 1.21
C GLN A 300 26.43 2.23 0.02
N ILE A 301 26.09 1.43 -1.00
CA ILE A 301 26.81 1.39 -2.29
C ILE A 301 25.82 1.77 -3.38
N GLU A 302 26.34 2.48 -4.37
CA GLU A 302 25.67 2.79 -5.61
C GLU A 302 26.61 2.46 -6.77
N GLU A 303 26.08 1.75 -7.78
CA GLU A 303 26.83 1.43 -9.01
C GLU A 303 25.92 1.44 -10.24
N GLU A 304 26.47 1.85 -11.38
CA GLU A 304 25.80 1.69 -12.67
C GLU A 304 26.16 0.31 -13.23
N ILE A 305 25.15 -0.44 -13.67
CA ILE A 305 25.32 -1.73 -14.32
C ILE A 305 24.65 -1.72 -15.69
N SER A 306 25.22 -2.48 -16.63
CA SER A 306 24.59 -2.75 -17.92
C SER A 306 24.19 -4.21 -18.03
N VAL A 307 23.00 -4.45 -18.55
CA VAL A 307 22.45 -5.78 -18.80
C VAL A 307 22.17 -5.92 -20.29
N VAL A 308 22.77 -6.90 -20.94
CA VAL A 308 22.52 -7.20 -22.34
C VAL A 308 21.51 -8.35 -22.42
N SER A 309 20.35 -8.11 -23.02
CA SER A 309 19.32 -9.12 -23.27
C SER A 309 18.78 -8.96 -24.68
N ASN A 310 18.77 -10.05 -25.48
CA ASN A 310 18.24 -10.05 -26.83
C ASN A 310 18.77 -8.89 -27.71
N ASP A 311 20.09 -8.69 -27.76
CA ASP A 311 20.79 -7.62 -28.49
C ASP A 311 20.42 -6.18 -28.07
N ARG A 312 19.74 -5.98 -26.93
CA ARG A 312 19.48 -4.66 -26.35
C ARG A 312 20.21 -4.51 -25.03
N SER A 313 20.92 -3.37 -24.90
CA SER A 313 21.55 -2.99 -23.63
C SER A 313 20.56 -2.17 -22.81
N SER A 314 20.32 -2.58 -21.57
CA SER A 314 19.59 -1.82 -20.57
C SER A 314 20.57 -1.38 -19.48
N TYR A 315 20.40 -0.16 -18.97
CA TYR A 315 21.27 0.43 -17.95
C TYR A 315 20.48 0.66 -16.68
N PHE A 316 21.05 0.26 -15.54
CA PHE A 316 20.42 0.41 -14.24
C PHE A 316 21.38 1.05 -13.24
N ILE A 317 20.88 1.94 -12.39
CA ILE A 317 21.54 2.30 -11.15
C ILE A 317 21.08 1.31 -10.09
N VAL A 318 22.01 0.62 -9.47
CA VAL A 318 21.78 -0.28 -8.36
C VAL A 318 22.29 0.36 -7.08
N GLN A 319 21.41 0.49 -6.10
CA GLN A 319 21.74 0.96 -4.77
C GLN A 319 21.53 -0.16 -3.77
N VAL A 320 22.50 -0.43 -2.93
CA VAL A 320 22.40 -1.34 -1.79
C VAL A 320 22.54 -0.54 -0.52
N ALA A 321 21.51 -0.57 0.33
CA ALA A 321 21.51 0.15 1.59
C ALA A 321 21.20 -0.78 2.78
N PRO A 322 21.90 -0.64 3.93
CA PRO A 322 21.64 -1.45 5.10
C PRO A 322 20.34 -1.04 5.81
N ILE A 323 19.54 -2.03 6.19
CA ILE A 323 18.36 -1.85 7.05
C ILE A 323 18.77 -2.09 8.50
N ARG A 324 18.50 -1.12 9.37
CA ARG A 324 18.85 -1.19 10.79
C ARG A 324 17.59 -1.17 11.66
N SER A 325 17.61 -1.92 12.76
CA SER A 325 16.57 -1.87 13.78
C SER A 325 16.64 -0.54 14.58
N GLU A 326 15.61 -0.25 15.37
CA GLU A 326 15.60 0.90 16.31
C GLU A 326 16.84 0.90 17.25
N ARG A 327 17.42 -0.26 17.54
CA ARG A 327 18.65 -0.42 18.34
C ARG A 327 19.92 -0.32 17.50
N LYS A 328 19.84 0.19 16.26
CA LYS A 328 20.94 0.33 15.29
C LYS A 328 21.61 -1.00 14.84
N ASN A 329 21.07 -2.16 15.20
CA ASN A 329 21.57 -3.43 14.73
C ASN A 329 21.18 -3.63 13.27
N LEU A 330 22.10 -4.14 12.45
CA LEU A 330 21.84 -4.52 11.06
C LEU A 330 20.87 -5.72 11.05
N ILE A 331 19.77 -5.62 10.26
CA ILE A 331 18.75 -6.65 10.16
C ILE A 331 18.58 -7.17 8.72
N GLY A 332 19.20 -6.52 7.75
CA GLY A 332 19.13 -6.88 6.35
C GLY A 332 19.56 -5.73 5.44
N HIS A 333 19.25 -5.86 4.16
CA HIS A 333 19.56 -4.82 3.15
C HIS A 333 18.37 -4.60 2.22
N VAL A 334 18.23 -3.38 1.72
CA VAL A 334 17.38 -3.06 0.58
C VAL A 334 18.25 -2.84 -0.65
N ILE A 335 17.86 -3.46 -1.75
CA ILE A 335 18.52 -3.33 -3.06
C ILE A 335 17.49 -2.71 -3.99
N SER A 336 17.81 -1.55 -4.55
CA SER A 336 16.96 -0.88 -5.52
C SER A 336 17.61 -0.83 -6.90
N PHE A 337 16.78 -0.96 -7.94
CA PHE A 337 17.16 -0.93 -9.34
C PHE A 337 16.38 0.16 -10.04
N VAL A 338 17.07 1.21 -10.48
CA VAL A 338 16.45 2.31 -11.24
C VAL A 338 16.87 2.16 -12.70
N ASP A 339 15.90 2.01 -13.59
CA ASP A 339 16.15 1.97 -15.03
C ASP A 339 16.53 3.37 -15.53
N ILE A 340 17.75 3.52 -16.05
CA ILE A 340 18.30 4.74 -16.63
C ILE A 340 18.57 4.59 -18.13
N THR A 341 18.00 3.59 -18.77
CA THR A 341 18.28 3.25 -20.17
C THR A 341 18.00 4.41 -21.11
N GLU A 342 16.83 5.03 -21.02
CA GLU A 342 16.47 6.20 -21.84
C GLU A 342 17.42 7.39 -21.59
N ARG A 343 17.73 7.66 -20.32
CA ARG A 343 18.67 8.72 -19.96
C ARG A 343 20.05 8.46 -20.56
N LYS A 344 20.55 7.23 -20.45
CA LYS A 344 21.88 6.86 -20.96
C LYS A 344 21.96 6.97 -22.47
N TYR A 345 20.94 6.51 -23.20
CA TYR A 345 20.90 6.71 -24.66
C TYR A 345 20.81 8.18 -25.05
N ALA A 346 20.06 9.00 -24.32
CA ALA A 346 20.01 10.43 -24.55
C ALA A 346 21.39 11.11 -24.28
N GLU A 347 22.07 10.73 -23.20
CA GLU A 347 23.45 11.21 -22.90
C GLU A 347 24.43 10.83 -24.02
N MET A 348 24.40 9.57 -24.46
CA MET A 348 25.27 9.09 -25.57
C MET A 348 24.97 9.83 -26.88
N GLU A 349 23.71 10.08 -27.18
CA GLU A 349 23.32 10.83 -28.38
C GLU A 349 23.72 12.30 -28.28
N LEU A 350 23.56 12.93 -27.13
CA LEU A 350 24.04 14.30 -26.90
C LEU A 350 25.57 14.36 -27.05
N GLU A 351 26.32 13.39 -26.54
CA GLU A 351 27.76 13.31 -26.69
C GLU A 351 28.15 13.13 -28.15
N ARG A 352 27.45 12.28 -28.88
CA ARG A 352 27.64 12.07 -30.32
C ARG A 352 27.43 13.37 -31.09
N LEU A 353 26.31 14.07 -30.87
CA LEU A 353 25.98 15.35 -31.50
C LEU A 353 27.00 16.46 -31.16
N ALA A 354 27.54 16.42 -29.94
CA ALA A 354 28.53 17.38 -29.51
C ALA A 354 29.89 17.19 -30.20
N ARG A 355 30.24 15.95 -30.62
CA ARG A 355 31.54 15.56 -31.14
C ARG A 355 31.59 15.32 -32.65
N THR A 356 30.46 14.91 -33.26
CA THR A 356 30.40 14.52 -34.66
C THR A 356 29.54 15.44 -35.50
N ASP A 357 29.86 15.54 -36.80
CA ASP A 357 29.00 16.17 -37.80
C ASP A 357 27.82 15.27 -38.13
N VAL A 358 26.60 15.82 -38.06
CA VAL A 358 25.35 15.07 -38.18
C VAL A 358 25.18 14.44 -39.59
N LEU A 359 25.68 15.10 -40.64
CA LEU A 359 25.57 14.63 -42.03
C LEU A 359 26.57 13.51 -42.34
N THR A 360 27.82 13.70 -42.01
CA THR A 360 28.92 12.83 -42.46
C THR A 360 29.36 11.82 -41.40
N GLY A 361 29.00 12.04 -40.12
CA GLY A 361 29.39 11.18 -38.99
C GLY A 361 30.85 11.34 -38.52
N VAL A 362 31.68 12.14 -39.24
CA VAL A 362 33.04 12.42 -38.84
C VAL A 362 33.09 13.47 -37.70
N THR A 363 34.30 13.76 -37.17
CA THR A 363 34.46 14.79 -36.12
C THR A 363 33.91 16.14 -36.61
N ASN A 364 33.14 16.83 -35.78
CA ASN A 364 32.68 18.18 -36.11
C ASN A 364 33.81 19.21 -35.88
N ARG A 365 33.64 20.41 -36.44
CA ARG A 365 34.60 21.50 -36.35
C ARG A 365 35.05 21.79 -34.90
N ARG A 366 34.11 21.88 -33.95
CA ARG A 366 34.40 22.19 -32.55
C ARG A 366 35.32 21.16 -31.92
N HIS A 367 34.97 19.90 -32.01
CA HIS A 367 35.76 18.82 -31.43
C HIS A 367 37.09 18.61 -32.14
N PHE A 368 37.18 18.94 -33.43
CA PHE A 368 38.43 18.94 -34.16
C PHE A 368 39.44 19.93 -33.52
N PHE A 369 39.03 21.16 -33.21
CA PHE A 369 39.93 22.15 -32.57
C PHE A 369 40.37 21.69 -31.18
N GLU A 370 39.50 21.11 -30.39
CA GLU A 370 39.87 20.55 -29.07
C GLU A 370 40.96 19.46 -29.21
N LEU A 371 40.79 18.54 -30.18
CA LEU A 371 41.77 17.50 -30.45
C LEU A 371 43.06 18.06 -31.06
N ALA A 372 42.96 19.00 -32.01
CA ALA A 372 44.10 19.61 -32.68
C ALA A 372 44.98 20.39 -31.72
N GLU A 373 44.40 21.17 -30.79
CA GLU A 373 45.16 21.88 -29.75
C GLU A 373 45.93 20.89 -28.85
N ALA A 374 45.31 19.78 -28.45
CA ALA A 374 45.97 18.74 -27.66
C ALA A 374 47.14 18.10 -28.43
N GLN A 375 46.93 17.75 -29.74
CA GLN A 375 47.98 17.17 -30.58
C GLN A 375 49.11 18.18 -30.87
N PHE A 376 48.77 19.45 -31.07
CA PHE A 376 49.78 20.50 -31.27
C PHE A 376 50.68 20.68 -30.04
N ALA A 377 50.09 20.72 -28.83
CA ALA A 377 50.84 20.79 -27.57
C ALA A 377 51.78 19.58 -27.37
N LEU A 378 51.30 18.35 -27.74
CA LEU A 378 52.12 17.16 -27.69
C LEU A 378 53.27 17.20 -28.74
N ALA A 379 53.00 17.62 -29.97
CA ALA A 379 53.98 17.76 -31.02
C ALA A 379 55.08 18.76 -30.62
N GLN A 380 54.70 19.90 -30.07
CA GLN A 380 55.64 20.91 -29.55
C GLN A 380 56.48 20.37 -28.38
N ARG A 381 55.86 19.66 -27.43
CA ARG A 381 56.55 19.10 -26.26
C ARG A 381 57.61 18.06 -26.61
N TYR A 382 57.32 17.24 -27.61
CA TYR A 382 58.16 16.09 -27.97
C TYR A 382 58.92 16.29 -29.27
N ASP A 383 58.93 17.51 -29.80
CA ASP A 383 59.57 17.89 -31.06
C ASP A 383 59.20 16.96 -32.22
N ARG A 384 57.91 16.76 -32.41
CA ARG A 384 57.36 15.92 -33.46
C ARG A 384 56.70 16.74 -34.55
N GLU A 385 56.80 16.27 -35.79
CA GLU A 385 56.11 16.90 -36.92
C GLU A 385 54.61 16.71 -36.80
N LEU A 386 53.83 17.76 -37.10
CA LEU A 386 52.40 17.78 -37.22
C LEU A 386 52.03 18.39 -38.59
N THR A 387 51.19 17.72 -39.32
CA THR A 387 50.68 18.18 -40.62
C THR A 387 49.20 18.42 -40.56
N ILE A 388 48.71 19.52 -41.09
CA ILE A 388 47.29 19.84 -41.23
C ILE A 388 46.99 19.95 -42.73
N LEU A 389 45.91 19.30 -43.16
CA LEU A 389 45.41 19.34 -44.54
C LEU A 389 44.00 19.93 -44.52
N MET A 390 43.69 20.81 -45.48
CA MET A 390 42.37 21.31 -45.74
C MET A 390 41.96 20.74 -47.12
N LEU A 391 40.82 20.15 -47.21
CA LEU A 391 40.25 19.59 -48.43
C LEU A 391 38.92 20.26 -48.75
N ASP A 392 38.70 20.55 -50.05
CA ASP A 392 37.45 21.13 -50.51
C ASP A 392 36.92 20.31 -51.74
N VAL A 393 35.61 20.21 -51.86
CA VAL A 393 35.01 19.48 -52.98
C VAL A 393 34.79 20.40 -54.17
N ASP A 394 35.60 20.21 -55.21
CA ASP A 394 35.55 21.00 -56.42
C ASP A 394 34.13 21.00 -57.07
N ASN A 395 33.65 22.21 -57.40
CA ASN A 395 32.36 22.42 -58.06
C ASN A 395 31.14 21.88 -57.31
N PHE A 396 31.21 21.76 -55.98
CA PHE A 396 30.11 21.23 -55.13
C PHE A 396 28.79 21.98 -55.34
N LYS A 397 28.83 23.29 -55.48
CA LYS A 397 27.66 24.10 -55.81
C LYS A 397 26.99 23.63 -57.12
N SER A 398 27.76 23.32 -58.15
CA SER A 398 27.20 22.79 -59.43
C SER A 398 26.49 21.47 -59.25
N ILE A 399 26.97 20.62 -58.37
CA ILE A 399 26.32 19.36 -58.04
C ILE A 399 24.93 19.64 -57.40
N ASN A 400 24.90 20.55 -56.41
CA ASN A 400 23.65 20.95 -55.78
C ASN A 400 22.66 21.57 -56.76
N ASP A 401 23.12 22.52 -57.61
CA ASP A 401 22.27 23.22 -58.58
C ASP A 401 21.69 22.30 -59.63
N ARG A 402 22.43 21.24 -60.03
CA ARG A 402 22.02 20.29 -61.06
C ARG A 402 21.22 19.11 -60.52
N HIS A 403 21.52 18.63 -59.33
CA HIS A 403 21.00 17.37 -58.82
C HIS A 403 20.25 17.51 -57.48
N GLY A 404 20.17 18.72 -56.93
CA GLY A 404 19.53 19.01 -55.66
C GLY A 404 20.41 18.77 -54.43
N HIS A 405 20.07 19.37 -53.30
CA HIS A 405 20.83 19.30 -52.02
C HIS A 405 20.97 17.87 -51.50
N LEU A 406 19.98 16.98 -51.70
CA LEU A 406 20.10 15.59 -51.29
C LEU A 406 21.23 14.83 -52.00
N ALA A 407 21.50 15.17 -53.30
CA ALA A 407 22.64 14.60 -54.03
C ALA A 407 23.97 15.14 -53.50
N GLY A 408 24.02 16.44 -53.15
CA GLY A 408 25.20 17.02 -52.49
C GLY A 408 25.49 16.38 -51.13
N ASP A 409 24.46 16.15 -50.33
CA ASP A 409 24.59 15.48 -49.02
C ASP A 409 25.20 14.08 -49.18
N LEU A 410 24.74 13.28 -50.17
CA LEU A 410 25.31 11.97 -50.47
C LEU A 410 26.76 12.04 -50.93
N VAL A 411 27.15 13.06 -51.72
CA VAL A 411 28.55 13.30 -52.14
C VAL A 411 29.42 13.58 -50.92
N LEU A 412 28.99 14.46 -50.01
CA LEU A 412 29.73 14.74 -48.79
C LEU A 412 29.89 13.51 -47.89
N GLN A 413 28.82 12.71 -47.72
CA GLN A 413 28.88 11.45 -46.98
C GLN A 413 29.90 10.46 -47.64
N PHE A 414 29.85 10.33 -48.96
CA PHE A 414 30.76 9.46 -49.69
C PHE A 414 32.22 9.91 -49.57
N VAL A 415 32.52 11.21 -49.78
CA VAL A 415 33.87 11.76 -49.65
C VAL A 415 34.38 11.54 -48.21
N ALA A 416 33.56 11.81 -47.20
CA ALA A 416 33.94 11.61 -45.81
C ALA A 416 34.28 10.13 -45.51
N GLN A 417 33.50 9.19 -46.02
CA GLN A 417 33.75 7.74 -45.84
C GLN A 417 35.04 7.31 -46.56
N GLU A 418 35.25 7.76 -47.78
CA GLU A 418 36.46 7.41 -48.53
C GLU A 418 37.74 8.01 -47.91
N CYS A 419 37.70 9.27 -47.43
CA CYS A 419 38.81 9.86 -46.72
C CYS A 419 39.11 9.06 -45.43
N GLN A 420 38.11 8.72 -44.63
CA GLN A 420 38.27 7.92 -43.42
C GLN A 420 38.88 6.54 -43.67
N ARG A 421 38.55 5.87 -44.76
CA ARG A 421 39.10 4.55 -45.10
C ARG A 421 40.61 4.60 -45.39
N HIS A 422 41.13 5.72 -45.86
CA HIS A 422 42.51 5.88 -46.21
C HIS A 422 43.38 6.50 -45.12
N MET A 423 42.77 6.93 -44.01
CA MET A 423 43.48 7.53 -42.87
C MET A 423 43.87 6.45 -41.83
N ARG A 424 44.92 6.78 -41.04
CA ARG A 424 45.33 5.92 -39.91
C ARG A 424 44.40 6.13 -38.73
N ASN A 425 44.33 5.17 -37.85
CA ASN A 425 43.54 5.29 -36.62
C ASN A 425 43.97 6.44 -35.67
N THR A 426 45.18 6.96 -35.87
CA THR A 426 45.76 8.07 -35.14
C THR A 426 45.49 9.43 -35.76
N ASP A 427 44.99 9.46 -36.99
CA ASP A 427 44.72 10.69 -37.71
C ASP A 427 43.32 11.21 -37.36
N ILE A 428 43.22 12.55 -37.26
CA ILE A 428 41.96 13.21 -36.94
C ILE A 428 41.34 13.73 -38.22
N PHE A 429 40.19 13.26 -38.60
CA PHE A 429 39.42 13.72 -39.73
C PHE A 429 38.11 14.38 -39.29
N ALA A 430 37.84 15.56 -39.83
CA ALA A 430 36.70 16.35 -39.44
C ALA A 430 36.07 17.09 -40.61
N ARG A 431 34.80 17.42 -40.50
CA ARG A 431 34.16 18.39 -41.40
C ARG A 431 34.22 19.77 -40.76
N TYR A 432 34.82 20.73 -41.49
CA TYR A 432 34.96 22.10 -41.03
C TYR A 432 33.65 22.89 -41.22
N GLY A 433 32.92 22.67 -42.35
CA GLY A 433 31.63 23.26 -42.66
C GLY A 433 31.39 23.28 -44.18
N GLY A 434 30.12 23.35 -44.63
CA GLY A 434 29.81 23.32 -46.04
C GLY A 434 30.34 22.07 -46.75
N GLU A 435 31.16 22.25 -47.80
CA GLU A 435 31.89 21.26 -48.57
C GLU A 435 33.31 20.94 -48.05
N GLU A 436 33.78 21.62 -47.01
CA GLU A 436 35.10 21.47 -46.39
C GLU A 436 35.18 20.42 -45.30
#